data_8847b5ddd9269311defca76ef1c62cae
#
_entry.id   8847b5ddd9269311defca76ef1c62cae
#
_cell.length_a   1.000
_cell.length_b   1.000
_cell.length_c   1.000
_cell.angle_alpha   90.00
_cell.angle_beta   90.00
_cell.angle_gamma   90.00
#
_symmetry.space_group_name_H-M   'P 1'
#
loop_
_entity.id
_entity.type
_entity.pdbx_description
1 polymer ?
#
loop_
_entity_poly.entity_id
_entity_poly.type
_entity_poly.pdbx_seq_one_letter_code
_entity_poly.pdbx_strand_id
1 'polypeptide(L)'
;NKDNQFFLYIAHPQPHVPLFASKEFNGSTGEGLFADVITEIDFSVGRVINTLEKHNLSENTIVVFTSDNGPWLSYGDHAGSSGIFREGKGTAWEGGQRVPCIIKYPNQIKAGTIIDEPVMGIDWMPTFSNLTGSELSENKIDGKNIWPLLTQREKNSPHDELYFYYRQNELHAVRSGDWKLYFPRSYRSLNGKPGGTNGMPVKYEMNNVTSNELYNIKNDPSEQNDVYKQNIEIAKKLVKIGERARNELGDRLTNTIGKGVREIGMID
;
A
#
# COMPACT_ATOMS: atom_id res chain seq x y z
N ASN A 1 -0.10 -22.92 -20.50
CA ASN A 1 -0.91 -21.86 -21.19
C ASN A 1 -0.09 -20.87 -22.01
N LYS A 2 1.07 -21.30 -22.56
CA LYS A 2 1.92 -20.39 -23.36
C LYS A 2 1.25 -19.83 -24.63
N ASP A 3 0.24 -20.51 -25.14
CA ASP A 3 -0.46 -20.17 -26.38
C ASP A 3 -1.82 -19.46 -26.12
N ASN A 4 -2.18 -19.24 -24.85
CA ASN A 4 -3.42 -18.59 -24.44
C ASN A 4 -3.15 -17.44 -23.47
N GLN A 5 -4.06 -16.47 -23.41
CA GLN A 5 -4.05 -15.48 -22.36
C GLN A 5 -4.18 -16.14 -20.99
N PHE A 6 -3.45 -15.60 -20.00
CA PHE A 6 -3.52 -16.10 -18.63
C PHE A 6 -3.45 -14.92 -17.64
N PHE A 7 -4.01 -15.15 -16.47
CA PHE A 7 -3.82 -14.34 -15.29
C PHE A 7 -3.24 -15.22 -14.19
N LEU A 8 -2.14 -14.80 -13.58
CA LEU A 8 -1.47 -15.52 -12.51
C LEU A 8 -1.30 -14.59 -11.30
N TYR A 9 -1.87 -14.97 -10.18
CA TYR A 9 -1.66 -14.31 -8.89
C TYR A 9 -0.87 -15.21 -7.97
N ILE A 10 0.34 -14.77 -7.59
CA ILE A 10 1.23 -15.52 -6.71
C ILE A 10 1.24 -14.81 -5.37
N ALA A 11 0.44 -15.31 -4.44
CA ALA A 11 0.39 -14.80 -3.07
C ALA A 11 1.46 -15.53 -2.23
N HIS A 12 2.66 -14.94 -2.16
CA HIS A 12 3.71 -15.48 -1.28
C HIS A 12 3.26 -15.41 0.18
N PRO A 13 3.37 -16.49 0.99
CA PRO A 13 3.07 -16.44 2.41
C PRO A 13 4.12 -15.66 3.20
N GLN A 14 5.32 -15.55 2.66
CA GLN A 14 6.42 -14.77 3.18
C GLN A 14 6.47 -13.37 2.51
N PRO A 15 6.98 -12.33 3.17
CA PRO A 15 7.72 -12.30 4.45
C PRO A 15 6.81 -12.10 5.69
N HIS A 16 5.56 -12.56 5.68
CA HIS A 16 4.72 -12.52 6.88
C HIS A 16 5.26 -13.47 7.95
N VAL A 17 5.30 -13.02 9.20
CA VAL A 17 5.73 -13.84 10.34
C VAL A 17 4.73 -14.97 10.63
N PRO A 18 5.21 -16.15 11.11
CA PRO A 18 6.60 -16.51 11.40
C PRO A 18 7.41 -16.72 10.12
N LEU A 19 8.67 -16.27 10.14
CA LEU A 19 9.55 -16.38 8.97
C LEU A 19 10.14 -17.79 8.86
N PHE A 20 10.19 -18.28 7.63
CA PHE A 20 10.88 -19.53 7.27
C PHE A 20 11.54 -19.36 5.91
N ALA A 21 12.80 -19.69 5.80
CA ALA A 21 13.51 -19.86 4.54
C ALA A 21 13.78 -21.34 4.27
N SER A 22 13.81 -21.74 3.01
CA SER A 22 14.21 -23.09 2.63
C SER A 22 15.68 -23.36 3.01
N LYS A 23 16.08 -24.63 3.04
CA LYS A 23 17.44 -25.03 3.44
C LYS A 23 18.54 -24.35 2.63
N GLU A 24 18.27 -24.05 1.37
CA GLU A 24 19.22 -23.40 0.47
C GLU A 24 19.45 -21.92 0.85
N PHE A 25 18.41 -21.24 1.30
CA PHE A 25 18.46 -19.81 1.61
C PHE A 25 18.71 -19.50 3.09
N ASN A 26 18.38 -20.42 3.99
CA ASN A 26 18.55 -20.21 5.42
C ASN A 26 20.02 -20.02 5.80
N GLY A 27 20.37 -18.84 6.29
CA GLY A 27 21.73 -18.40 6.60
C GLY A 27 22.56 -17.96 5.41
N SER A 28 21.99 -17.90 4.20
CA SER A 28 22.72 -17.63 2.97
C SER A 28 23.23 -16.17 2.86
N THR A 29 22.54 -15.21 3.44
CA THR A 29 22.91 -13.80 3.35
C THR A 29 23.89 -13.37 4.45
N GLY A 30 23.88 -14.01 5.61
CA GLY A 30 24.59 -13.57 6.81
C GLY A 30 23.94 -12.35 7.49
N GLU A 31 22.84 -11.80 6.96
CA GLU A 31 22.15 -10.60 7.43
C GLU A 31 20.87 -10.91 8.24
N GLY A 32 20.65 -12.19 8.53
CA GLY A 32 19.50 -12.68 9.31
C GLY A 32 18.34 -13.21 8.48
N LEU A 33 17.41 -13.89 9.17
CA LEU A 33 16.35 -14.66 8.53
C LEU A 33 15.42 -13.82 7.65
N PHE A 34 15.19 -12.54 7.97
CA PHE A 34 14.38 -11.67 7.12
C PHE A 34 15.04 -11.46 5.75
N ALA A 35 16.35 -11.20 5.72
CA ALA A 35 17.11 -11.05 4.48
C ALA A 35 17.14 -12.33 3.66
N ASP A 36 17.30 -13.48 4.31
CA ASP A 36 17.26 -14.81 3.67
C ASP A 36 15.93 -15.05 2.97
N VAL A 37 14.82 -14.74 3.65
CA VAL A 37 13.46 -14.87 3.11
C VAL A 37 13.22 -13.93 1.92
N ILE A 38 13.67 -12.68 2.01
CA ILE A 38 13.56 -11.74 0.89
C ILE A 38 14.38 -12.22 -0.31
N THR A 39 15.57 -12.77 -0.08
CA THR A 39 16.42 -13.36 -1.13
C THR A 39 15.74 -14.56 -1.81
N GLU A 40 15.05 -15.39 -1.05
CA GLU A 40 14.27 -16.51 -1.60
C GLU A 40 13.06 -16.06 -2.40
N ILE A 41 12.37 -14.98 -1.97
CA ILE A 41 11.29 -14.37 -2.75
C ILE A 41 11.85 -13.80 -4.06
N ASP A 42 12.96 -13.08 -4.02
CA ASP A 42 13.61 -12.53 -5.21
C ASP A 42 14.01 -13.63 -6.20
N PHE A 43 14.58 -14.71 -5.71
CA PHE A 43 14.86 -15.90 -6.52
C PHE A 43 13.60 -16.48 -7.17
N SER A 44 12.49 -16.55 -6.44
CA SER A 44 11.20 -17.01 -6.96
C SER A 44 10.69 -16.09 -8.09
N VAL A 45 10.78 -14.77 -7.89
CA VAL A 45 10.44 -13.78 -8.92
C VAL A 45 11.34 -13.96 -10.15
N GLY A 46 12.65 -14.12 -9.95
CA GLY A 46 13.61 -14.40 -11.01
C GLY A 46 13.24 -15.62 -11.85
N ARG A 47 12.78 -16.71 -11.20
CA ARG A 47 12.31 -17.91 -11.91
C ARG A 47 11.08 -17.64 -12.79
N VAL A 48 10.14 -16.81 -12.31
CA VAL A 48 8.97 -16.41 -13.12
C VAL A 48 9.44 -15.62 -14.35
N ILE A 49 10.28 -14.62 -14.15
CA ILE A 49 10.81 -13.79 -15.25
C ILE A 49 11.57 -14.65 -16.28
N ASN A 50 12.48 -15.51 -15.84
CA ASN A 50 13.24 -16.40 -16.72
C ASN A 50 12.33 -17.37 -17.48
N THR A 51 11.22 -17.81 -16.87
CA THR A 51 10.24 -18.68 -17.54
C THR A 51 9.50 -17.94 -18.66
N LEU A 52 9.10 -16.69 -18.42
CA LEU A 52 8.49 -15.85 -19.46
C LEU A 52 9.46 -15.61 -20.62
N GLU A 53 10.72 -15.33 -20.35
CA GLU A 53 11.77 -15.14 -21.35
C GLU A 53 12.00 -16.42 -22.18
N LYS A 54 12.14 -17.56 -21.51
CA LYS A 54 12.32 -18.87 -22.17
C LYS A 54 11.20 -19.20 -23.14
N HIS A 55 9.99 -18.72 -22.89
CA HIS A 55 8.81 -18.98 -23.73
C HIS A 55 8.46 -17.81 -24.64
N ASN A 56 9.30 -16.78 -24.76
CA ASN A 56 9.09 -15.56 -25.58
C ASN A 56 7.79 -14.81 -25.21
N LEU A 57 7.44 -14.81 -23.92
CA LEU A 57 6.25 -14.16 -23.39
C LEU A 57 6.52 -12.81 -22.73
N SER A 58 7.79 -12.48 -22.46
CA SER A 58 8.18 -11.30 -21.66
C SER A 58 7.68 -9.98 -22.23
N GLU A 59 7.71 -9.84 -23.57
CA GLU A 59 7.31 -8.60 -24.23
C GLU A 59 5.80 -8.33 -24.14
N ASN A 60 4.99 -9.38 -24.00
CA ASN A 60 3.53 -9.29 -23.96
C ASN A 60 2.93 -9.76 -22.61
N THR A 61 3.70 -9.70 -21.55
CA THR A 61 3.22 -10.03 -20.20
C THR A 61 3.49 -8.87 -19.25
N ILE A 62 2.45 -8.37 -18.59
CA ILE A 62 2.57 -7.41 -17.50
C ILE A 62 2.95 -8.19 -16.26
N VAL A 63 4.08 -7.85 -15.65
CA VAL A 63 4.51 -8.40 -14.36
C VAL A 63 4.46 -7.30 -13.32
N VAL A 64 3.74 -7.54 -12.24
CA VAL A 64 3.62 -6.62 -11.10
C VAL A 64 4.17 -7.29 -9.85
N PHE A 65 5.12 -6.66 -9.19
CA PHE A 65 5.59 -7.03 -7.86
C PHE A 65 5.21 -5.94 -6.87
N THR A 66 4.51 -6.30 -5.81
CA THR A 66 4.10 -5.36 -4.77
C THR A 66 3.89 -6.06 -3.44
N SER A 67 3.55 -5.31 -2.40
CA SER A 67 3.16 -5.82 -1.08
C SER A 67 1.77 -5.29 -0.71
N ASP A 68 1.17 -5.86 0.32
CA ASP A 68 -0.15 -5.48 0.82
C ASP A 68 -0.10 -4.37 1.87
N ASN A 69 0.96 -4.32 2.68
CA ASN A 69 1.16 -3.32 3.73
C ASN A 69 2.64 -3.20 4.14
N GLY A 70 2.93 -2.20 4.94
CA GLY A 70 4.26 -1.98 5.49
C GLY A 70 4.69 -3.02 6.53
N PRO A 71 5.91 -2.92 7.09
CA PRO A 71 6.51 -3.92 7.99
C PRO A 71 5.81 -3.97 9.35
N TRP A 72 5.80 -5.16 9.96
CA TRP A 72 5.25 -5.36 11.30
C TRP A 72 6.30 -5.12 12.39
N LEU A 73 6.58 -3.86 12.68
CA LEU A 73 7.73 -3.40 13.46
C LEU A 73 7.91 -4.07 14.82
N SER A 74 6.83 -4.55 15.47
CA SER A 74 6.95 -5.22 16.78
C SER A 74 7.76 -6.52 16.74
N TYR A 75 7.96 -7.11 15.56
CA TYR A 75 8.78 -8.31 15.39
C TYR A 75 10.28 -8.03 15.19
N GLY A 76 10.69 -6.75 15.16
CA GLY A 76 12.09 -6.32 15.13
C GLY A 76 12.91 -6.94 14.01
N ASP A 77 13.84 -7.85 14.34
CA ASP A 77 14.71 -8.53 13.38
C ASP A 77 13.96 -9.38 12.32
N HIS A 78 12.67 -9.69 12.56
CA HIS A 78 11.81 -10.38 11.60
C HIS A 78 10.83 -9.45 10.88
N ALA A 79 10.93 -8.13 11.05
CA ALA A 79 9.95 -7.18 10.52
C ALA A 79 10.35 -6.52 9.20
N GLY A 80 11.63 -6.41 8.91
CA GLY A 80 12.14 -5.49 7.91
C GLY A 80 12.10 -4.03 8.38
N SER A 81 12.04 -3.08 7.45
CA SER A 81 12.09 -1.65 7.76
C SER A 81 11.13 -0.86 6.88
N SER A 82 10.48 0.16 7.43
CA SER A 82 9.74 1.18 6.68
C SER A 82 10.64 2.28 6.09
N GLY A 83 11.95 2.15 6.23
CA GLY A 83 12.91 3.14 5.77
C GLY A 83 12.71 4.49 6.47
N ILE A 84 12.49 5.54 5.67
CA ILE A 84 12.27 6.90 6.17
C ILE A 84 10.82 7.13 6.63
N PHE A 85 9.89 6.23 6.34
CA PHE A 85 8.47 6.43 6.61
C PHE A 85 8.13 6.12 8.06
N ARG A 86 7.21 6.90 8.60
CA ARG A 86 6.76 6.77 9.98
C ARG A 86 5.93 5.51 10.18
N GLU A 87 6.16 4.80 11.29
CA GLU A 87 5.45 3.60 11.74
C GLU A 87 5.50 2.45 10.73
N GLY A 88 4.54 1.53 10.79
CA GLY A 88 4.45 0.35 9.96
C GLY A 88 3.04 -0.24 9.94
N LYS A 89 2.94 -1.53 9.63
CA LYS A 89 1.70 -2.29 9.53
C LYS A 89 0.73 -1.97 10.66
N GLY A 90 -0.52 -1.70 10.28
CA GLY A 90 -1.58 -1.44 11.25
C GLY A 90 -1.68 0.02 11.67
N THR A 91 -1.17 0.94 10.88
CA THR A 91 -1.34 2.38 11.05
C THR A 91 -1.66 3.04 9.71
N ALA A 92 -2.21 4.25 9.76
CA ALA A 92 -2.44 5.08 8.58
C ALA A 92 -1.22 5.96 8.21
N TRP A 93 -0.11 5.86 8.96
CA TRP A 93 1.14 6.53 8.64
C TRP A 93 1.75 5.97 7.35
N GLU A 94 2.58 6.74 6.67
CA GLU A 94 3.18 6.34 5.38
C GLU A 94 3.90 4.98 5.48
N GLY A 95 4.59 4.70 6.58
CA GLY A 95 5.25 3.40 6.79
C GLY A 95 4.31 2.21 6.90
N GLY A 96 3.03 2.44 7.20
CA GLY A 96 2.01 1.38 7.23
C GLY A 96 1.33 1.13 5.90
N GLN A 97 1.30 2.13 5.03
CA GLN A 97 0.49 2.15 3.80
C GLN A 97 1.33 2.13 2.53
N ARG A 98 2.50 2.76 2.54
CA ARG A 98 3.35 2.89 1.38
C ARG A 98 4.24 1.65 1.23
N VAL A 99 4.09 0.97 0.10
CA VAL A 99 4.75 -0.31 -0.20
C VAL A 99 5.54 -0.21 -1.51
N PRO A 100 6.56 -1.06 -1.71
CA PRO A 100 7.23 -1.14 -3.01
C PRO A 100 6.24 -1.62 -4.08
N CYS A 101 6.37 -1.04 -5.28
CA CYS A 101 5.64 -1.49 -6.46
C CYS A 101 6.56 -1.40 -7.67
N ILE A 102 6.80 -2.53 -8.32
CA ILE A 102 7.64 -2.64 -9.52
C ILE A 102 6.80 -3.26 -10.64
N ILE A 103 6.81 -2.62 -11.81
CA ILE A 103 6.01 -3.06 -12.94
C ILE A 103 6.92 -3.23 -14.16
N LYS A 104 6.84 -4.37 -14.82
CA LYS A 104 7.53 -4.66 -16.07
C LYS A 104 6.50 -4.96 -17.16
N TYR A 105 6.53 -4.20 -18.24
CA TYR A 105 5.83 -4.49 -19.50
C TYR A 105 6.59 -3.82 -20.66
N PRO A 106 7.60 -4.48 -21.22
CA PRO A 106 8.57 -3.86 -22.14
C PRO A 106 7.94 -3.17 -23.35
N ASN A 107 6.86 -3.74 -23.89
CA ASN A 107 6.20 -3.19 -25.06
C ASN A 107 5.58 -1.80 -24.84
N GLN A 108 5.23 -1.42 -23.61
CA GLN A 108 4.49 -0.17 -23.39
C GLN A 108 4.98 0.66 -22.19
N ILE A 109 5.73 0.07 -21.27
CA ILE A 109 6.31 0.77 -20.12
C ILE A 109 7.81 0.88 -20.31
N LYS A 110 8.30 2.12 -20.42
CA LYS A 110 9.73 2.39 -20.58
C LYS A 110 10.50 1.97 -19.34
N ALA A 111 11.58 1.21 -19.53
CA ALA A 111 12.48 0.82 -18.44
C ALA A 111 13.08 2.05 -17.75
N GLY A 112 13.25 1.97 -16.41
CA GLY A 112 13.81 3.05 -15.60
C GLY A 112 12.82 4.20 -15.33
N THR A 113 11.54 4.07 -15.71
CA THR A 113 10.51 5.05 -15.34
C THR A 113 10.27 5.03 -13.83
N ILE A 114 10.27 6.22 -13.22
CA ILE A 114 9.89 6.43 -11.82
C ILE A 114 8.59 7.22 -11.81
N ILE A 115 7.63 6.78 -11.01
CA ILE A 115 6.33 7.41 -10.82
C ILE A 115 6.17 7.73 -9.34
N ASP A 116 6.12 9.01 -9.01
CA ASP A 116 5.97 9.49 -7.63
C ASP A 116 4.49 9.75 -7.25
N GLU A 117 3.61 9.65 -8.24
CA GLU A 117 2.17 9.83 -8.05
C GLU A 117 1.56 8.62 -7.33
N PRO A 118 0.62 8.85 -6.39
CA PRO A 118 0.02 7.77 -5.63
C PRO A 118 -0.91 6.91 -6.48
N VAL A 119 -0.79 5.60 -6.32
CA VAL A 119 -1.71 4.59 -6.85
C VAL A 119 -2.12 3.64 -5.72
N MET A 120 -3.21 2.93 -5.88
CA MET A 120 -3.73 2.02 -4.87
C MET A 120 -3.86 0.60 -5.39
N GLY A 121 -3.81 -0.39 -4.51
CA GLY A 121 -3.99 -1.80 -4.87
C GLY A 121 -5.34 -2.09 -5.56
N ILE A 122 -6.37 -1.31 -5.26
CA ILE A 122 -7.70 -1.42 -5.89
C ILE A 122 -7.72 -0.97 -7.36
N ASP A 123 -6.68 -0.29 -7.84
CA ASP A 123 -6.60 0.23 -9.20
C ASP A 123 -6.27 -0.85 -10.24
N TRP A 124 -5.75 -1.99 -9.79
CA TRP A 124 -5.41 -3.08 -10.70
C TRP A 124 -6.62 -3.62 -11.44
N MET A 125 -7.75 -3.79 -10.76
CA MET A 125 -8.96 -4.35 -11.38
C MET A 125 -9.45 -3.50 -12.57
N PRO A 126 -9.75 -2.19 -12.44
CA PRO A 126 -10.17 -1.36 -13.57
C PRO A 126 -9.07 -1.18 -14.63
N THR A 127 -7.79 -1.21 -14.23
CA THR A 127 -6.67 -1.14 -15.17
C THR A 127 -6.59 -2.38 -16.05
N PHE A 128 -6.68 -3.58 -15.48
CA PHE A 128 -6.64 -4.82 -16.24
C PHE A 128 -7.91 -5.03 -17.06
N SER A 129 -9.08 -4.65 -16.53
CA SER A 129 -10.32 -4.65 -17.29
C SER A 129 -10.20 -3.80 -18.57
N ASN A 130 -9.68 -2.58 -18.45
CA ASN A 130 -9.44 -1.72 -19.63
C ASN A 130 -8.46 -2.34 -20.64
N LEU A 131 -7.40 -3.00 -20.16
CA LEU A 131 -6.38 -3.61 -21.04
C LEU A 131 -6.88 -4.88 -21.76
N THR A 132 -7.74 -5.63 -21.13
CA THR A 132 -8.28 -6.91 -21.67
C THR A 132 -9.60 -6.74 -22.41
N GLY A 133 -10.22 -5.56 -22.34
CA GLY A 133 -11.56 -5.32 -22.85
C GLY A 133 -12.66 -6.03 -22.06
N SER A 134 -12.36 -6.43 -20.81
CA SER A 134 -13.35 -7.06 -19.94
C SER A 134 -14.26 -6.00 -19.32
N GLU A 135 -15.52 -6.34 -19.13
CA GLU A 135 -16.48 -5.48 -18.45
C GLU A 135 -16.23 -5.47 -16.94
N LEU A 136 -16.35 -4.30 -16.33
CA LEU A 136 -16.41 -4.16 -14.87
C LEU A 136 -17.83 -4.43 -14.38
N SER A 137 -17.94 -4.79 -13.10
CA SER A 137 -19.24 -4.87 -12.43
C SER A 137 -19.99 -3.55 -12.56
N GLU A 138 -21.33 -3.60 -12.68
CA GLU A 138 -22.21 -2.43 -12.62
C GLU A 138 -22.15 -1.72 -11.23
N ASN A 139 -21.71 -2.43 -10.21
CA ASN A 139 -21.52 -1.87 -8.89
C ASN A 139 -20.41 -0.81 -8.90
N LYS A 140 -20.64 0.28 -8.18
CA LYS A 140 -19.63 1.32 -7.97
C LYS A 140 -18.35 0.71 -7.36
N ILE A 141 -17.21 0.97 -7.98
CA ILE A 141 -15.88 0.62 -7.48
C ILE A 141 -15.09 1.89 -7.17
N ASP A 142 -14.11 1.81 -6.28
CA ASP A 142 -13.29 2.95 -5.87
C ASP A 142 -11.96 3.03 -6.64
N GLY A 143 -11.49 1.91 -7.17
CA GLY A 143 -10.30 1.85 -8.01
C GLY A 143 -10.47 2.58 -9.34
N LYS A 144 -9.38 3.09 -9.88
CA LYS A 144 -9.33 3.83 -11.15
C LYS A 144 -8.31 3.22 -12.10
N ASN A 145 -8.54 3.38 -13.41
CA ASN A 145 -7.58 2.95 -14.40
C ASN A 145 -6.31 3.82 -14.35
N ILE A 146 -5.19 3.23 -13.95
CA ILE A 146 -3.89 3.89 -13.86
C ILE A 146 -3.00 3.65 -15.09
N TRP A 147 -3.49 2.97 -16.12
CA TRP A 147 -2.70 2.68 -17.32
C TRP A 147 -2.14 3.93 -18.02
N PRO A 148 -2.88 5.05 -18.16
CA PRO A 148 -2.33 6.28 -18.72
C PRO A 148 -1.14 6.83 -17.93
N LEU A 149 -1.16 6.71 -16.60
CA LEU A 149 -0.06 7.12 -15.73
C LEU A 149 1.15 6.18 -15.91
N LEU A 150 0.95 4.85 -15.90
CA LEU A 150 2.02 3.87 -16.05
C LEU A 150 2.76 3.99 -17.40
N THR A 151 2.03 4.37 -18.45
CA THR A 151 2.59 4.59 -19.80
C THR A 151 3.03 6.02 -20.07
N GLN A 152 3.04 6.89 -19.04
CA GLN A 152 3.44 8.30 -19.14
C GLN A 152 2.60 9.13 -20.13
N ARG A 153 1.41 8.67 -20.52
CA ARG A 153 0.44 9.47 -21.30
C ARG A 153 -0.22 10.54 -20.44
N GLU A 154 -0.37 10.25 -19.16
CA GLU A 154 -0.76 11.19 -18.11
C GLU A 154 0.35 11.32 -17.10
N LYS A 155 0.46 12.49 -16.46
CA LYS A 155 1.51 12.76 -15.47
C LYS A 155 1.01 12.70 -14.03
N ASN A 156 -0.28 12.87 -13.84
CA ASN A 156 -0.90 12.92 -12.51
C ASN A 156 -1.67 11.62 -12.23
N SER A 157 -1.75 11.27 -10.96
CA SER A 157 -2.64 10.21 -10.50
C SER A 157 -4.10 10.53 -10.89
N PRO A 158 -4.91 9.53 -11.25
CA PRO A 158 -6.35 9.73 -11.40
C PRO A 158 -7.08 9.98 -10.07
N HIS A 159 -6.37 9.84 -8.94
CA HIS A 159 -6.91 10.07 -7.60
C HIS A 159 -6.58 11.47 -7.10
N ASP A 160 -7.59 12.34 -7.02
CA ASP A 160 -7.47 13.65 -6.39
C ASP A 160 -7.42 13.55 -4.86
N GLU A 161 -8.00 12.50 -4.32
CA GLU A 161 -8.19 12.28 -2.89
C GLU A 161 -7.94 10.81 -2.52
N LEU A 162 -7.27 10.59 -1.39
CA LEU A 162 -7.06 9.26 -0.80
C LEU A 162 -7.61 9.26 0.62
N TYR A 163 -8.29 8.17 0.99
CA TYR A 163 -8.89 7.98 2.31
C TYR A 163 -8.21 6.84 3.04
N PHE A 164 -7.77 7.11 4.26
CA PHE A 164 -7.06 6.14 5.08
C PHE A 164 -7.97 5.67 6.21
N TYR A 165 -8.69 4.60 5.94
CA TYR A 165 -9.50 3.91 6.93
C TYR A 165 -8.69 2.83 7.63
N TYR A 166 -8.88 2.69 8.93
CA TYR A 166 -8.29 1.63 9.72
C TYR A 166 -9.28 1.04 10.72
N ARG A 167 -8.98 -0.19 11.21
CA ARG A 167 -9.87 -0.96 12.06
C ARG A 167 -11.27 -1.12 11.45
N GLN A 168 -12.31 -1.04 12.26
CA GLN A 168 -13.69 -1.22 11.82
C GLN A 168 -14.26 0.12 11.33
N ASN A 169 -13.82 0.58 10.16
CA ASN A 169 -14.33 1.80 9.54
C ASN A 169 -14.00 3.10 10.31
N GLU A 170 -12.76 3.24 10.81
CA GLU A 170 -12.26 4.47 11.42
C GLU A 170 -11.51 5.30 10.37
N LEU A 171 -12.01 6.50 10.02
CA LEU A 171 -11.30 7.41 9.12
C LEU A 171 -10.17 8.09 9.86
N HIS A 172 -8.94 7.60 9.69
CA HIS A 172 -7.76 8.13 10.33
C HIS A 172 -7.16 9.32 9.63
N ALA A 173 -7.15 9.33 8.28
CA ALA A 173 -6.56 10.42 7.52
C ALA A 173 -7.19 10.56 6.13
N VAL A 174 -6.95 11.72 5.53
CA VAL A 174 -7.19 11.99 4.11
C VAL A 174 -5.96 12.64 3.49
N ARG A 175 -5.71 12.36 2.21
CA ARG A 175 -4.64 12.99 1.44
C ARG A 175 -5.19 13.60 0.17
N SER A 176 -4.71 14.78 -0.20
CA SER A 176 -4.92 15.39 -1.51
C SER A 176 -3.62 16.08 -1.95
N GLY A 177 -3.12 15.67 -3.10
CA GLY A 177 -1.80 16.09 -3.57
C GLY A 177 -0.69 15.78 -2.56
N ASP A 178 0.10 16.80 -2.22
CA ASP A 178 1.24 16.67 -1.29
C ASP A 178 0.82 16.72 0.21
N TRP A 179 -0.46 16.94 0.52
CA TRP A 179 -0.93 17.19 1.86
C TRP A 179 -1.75 16.05 2.43
N LYS A 180 -1.40 15.62 3.64
CA LYS A 180 -2.10 14.58 4.39
C LYS A 180 -2.55 15.12 5.75
N LEU A 181 -3.85 15.04 6.01
CA LEU A 181 -4.45 15.46 7.26
C LEU A 181 -4.95 14.25 8.02
N TYR A 182 -4.56 14.18 9.27
CA TYR A 182 -5.04 13.19 10.22
C TYR A 182 -6.12 13.76 11.13
N PHE A 183 -7.13 12.93 11.41
CA PHE A 183 -8.18 13.21 12.37
C PHE A 183 -7.82 12.71 13.77
N PRO A 184 -8.52 13.16 14.82
CA PRO A 184 -8.39 12.58 16.17
C PRO A 184 -8.61 11.07 16.10
N ARG A 185 -7.68 10.32 16.69
CA ARG A 185 -7.63 8.85 16.58
C ARG A 185 -6.73 8.23 17.64
N SER A 186 -6.81 6.92 17.79
CA SER A 186 -5.78 6.13 18.48
C SER A 186 -4.99 5.31 17.46
N TYR A 187 -3.68 5.19 17.66
CA TYR A 187 -2.84 4.31 16.85
C TYR A 187 -1.79 3.61 17.71
N ARG A 188 -1.34 2.45 17.25
CA ARG A 188 -0.28 1.68 17.91
C ARG A 188 1.07 2.17 17.47
N SER A 189 2.05 2.19 18.41
CA SER A 189 3.43 2.60 18.16
C SER A 189 4.41 1.86 19.07
N LEU A 190 5.64 1.71 18.65
CA LEU A 190 6.74 1.35 19.52
C LEU A 190 7.35 2.57 20.22
N ASN A 191 6.98 3.78 19.83
CA ASN A 191 7.50 5.04 20.39
C ASN A 191 9.05 5.09 20.41
N GLY A 192 9.68 4.63 19.31
CA GLY A 192 11.13 4.56 19.17
C GLY A 192 11.81 3.43 19.93
N LYS A 193 11.06 2.57 20.63
CA LYS A 193 11.61 1.37 21.26
C LYS A 193 11.93 0.31 20.22
N PRO A 194 12.96 -0.52 20.45
CA PRO A 194 13.27 -1.63 19.54
C PRO A 194 12.11 -2.63 19.46
N GLY A 195 11.94 -3.26 18.31
CA GLY A 195 11.10 -4.43 18.15
C GLY A 195 11.66 -5.67 18.85
N GLY A 196 10.95 -6.77 18.72
CA GLY A 196 11.36 -8.04 19.30
C GLY A 196 12.52 -8.73 18.58
N THR A 197 12.84 -9.94 18.99
CA THR A 197 13.93 -10.73 18.43
C THR A 197 13.51 -12.18 18.26
N ASN A 198 14.16 -12.90 17.31
CA ASN A 198 13.93 -14.32 17.08
C ASN A 198 12.44 -14.68 16.84
N GLY A 199 11.72 -13.82 16.14
CA GLY A 199 10.30 -14.03 15.84
C GLY A 199 9.34 -13.80 17.00
N MET A 200 9.79 -13.30 18.14
CA MET A 200 8.95 -12.96 19.29
C MET A 200 8.67 -11.45 19.30
N PRO A 201 7.40 -11.02 19.16
CA PRO A 201 7.07 -9.61 19.11
C PRO A 201 7.09 -8.97 20.50
N VAL A 202 7.38 -7.66 20.53
CA VAL A 202 7.09 -6.82 21.69
C VAL A 202 5.70 -6.20 21.60
N LYS A 203 5.14 -5.79 22.72
CA LYS A 203 3.84 -5.14 22.78
C LYS A 203 3.93 -3.70 22.29
N TYR A 204 2.99 -3.30 21.42
CA TYR A 204 2.78 -1.89 21.08
C TYR A 204 2.16 -1.11 22.24
N GLU A 205 2.49 0.16 22.29
CA GLU A 205 1.77 1.16 23.07
C GLU A 205 0.69 1.82 22.22
N MET A 206 -0.34 2.35 22.87
CA MET A 206 -1.40 3.08 22.17
C MET A 206 -1.23 4.58 22.37
N ASN A 207 -1.05 5.30 21.30
CA ASN A 207 -1.02 6.75 21.28
C ASN A 207 -2.40 7.31 20.96
N ASN A 208 -2.83 8.32 21.72
CA ASN A 208 -4.11 8.99 21.52
C ASN A 208 -3.84 10.42 21.02
N VAL A 209 -4.35 10.73 19.85
CA VAL A 209 -4.31 12.05 19.23
C VAL A 209 -5.70 12.66 19.32
N THR A 210 -5.81 13.84 19.95
CA THR A 210 -7.09 14.49 20.25
C THR A 210 -7.40 15.67 19.34
N SER A 211 -6.48 16.05 18.46
CA SER A 211 -6.61 17.15 17.50
C SER A 211 -6.22 16.71 16.09
N ASN A 212 -6.61 17.49 15.11
CA ASN A 212 -6.13 17.28 13.74
C ASN A 212 -4.62 17.58 13.66
N GLU A 213 -3.94 16.84 12.79
CA GLU A 213 -2.53 17.03 12.44
C GLU A 213 -2.41 17.16 10.92
N LEU A 214 -1.51 17.98 10.41
CA LEU A 214 -1.30 18.18 8.96
C LEU A 214 0.18 18.02 8.60
N TYR A 215 0.44 17.22 7.58
CA TYR A 215 1.80 16.95 7.08
C TYR A 215 1.89 17.24 5.57
N ASN A 216 3.04 17.78 5.14
CA ASN A 216 3.39 17.87 3.72
C ASN A 216 4.25 16.66 3.35
N ILE A 217 3.65 15.64 2.79
CA ILE A 217 4.27 14.33 2.52
C ILE A 217 5.44 14.43 1.52
N LYS A 218 5.43 15.41 0.64
CA LYS A 218 6.53 15.64 -0.32
C LYS A 218 7.78 16.16 0.36
N ASN A 219 7.64 17.11 1.29
CA ASN A 219 8.76 17.75 1.97
C ASN A 219 9.13 17.06 3.29
N ASP A 220 8.18 16.33 3.87
CA ASP A 220 8.32 15.59 5.13
C ASP A 220 7.68 14.20 4.98
N PRO A 221 8.28 13.29 4.19
CA PRO A 221 7.77 11.95 3.97
C PRO A 221 7.77 11.09 5.25
N SER A 222 8.52 11.52 6.27
CA SER A 222 8.60 10.88 7.59
C SER A 222 7.52 11.37 8.57
N GLU A 223 6.70 12.32 8.17
CA GLU A 223 5.58 12.85 8.96
C GLU A 223 5.99 13.28 10.38
N GLN A 224 7.12 14.03 10.47
CA GLN A 224 7.71 14.48 11.74
C GLN A 224 7.19 15.85 12.17
N ASN A 225 6.81 16.72 11.24
CA ASN A 225 6.51 18.10 11.47
C ASN A 225 5.03 18.38 11.24
N ASP A 226 4.24 18.45 12.31
CA ASP A 226 2.85 18.91 12.23
C ASP A 226 2.81 20.42 11.92
N VAL A 227 2.34 20.74 10.73
CA VAL A 227 2.21 22.12 10.20
C VAL A 227 0.77 22.60 10.15
N TYR A 228 -0.13 21.98 10.91
CA TYR A 228 -1.55 22.32 10.93
C TYR A 228 -1.81 23.79 11.21
N LYS A 229 -1.18 24.34 12.25
CA LYS A 229 -1.37 25.73 12.67
C LYS A 229 -0.88 26.75 11.65
N GLN A 230 0.16 26.40 10.88
CA GLN A 230 0.75 27.25 9.85
C GLN A 230 -0.02 27.21 8.51
N ASN A 231 -0.88 26.19 8.30
CA ASN A 231 -1.55 25.94 7.03
C ASN A 231 -3.05 25.71 7.19
N ILE A 232 -3.72 26.55 7.95
CA ILE A 232 -5.14 26.42 8.33
C ILE A 232 -6.06 26.32 7.10
N GLU A 233 -5.81 27.08 6.04
CA GLU A 233 -6.67 27.06 4.84
C GLU A 233 -6.53 25.73 4.06
N ILE A 234 -5.35 25.13 4.05
CA ILE A 234 -5.14 23.79 3.49
C ILE A 234 -5.85 22.75 4.37
N ALA A 235 -5.66 22.84 5.68
CA ALA A 235 -6.31 21.93 6.63
C ALA A 235 -7.84 21.96 6.49
N LYS A 236 -8.46 23.15 6.36
CA LYS A 236 -9.91 23.30 6.14
C LYS A 236 -10.38 22.59 4.86
N LYS A 237 -9.59 22.61 3.79
CA LYS A 237 -9.91 21.89 2.55
C LYS A 237 -9.92 20.37 2.78
N LEU A 238 -8.88 19.85 3.46
CA LEU A 238 -8.79 18.41 3.75
C LEU A 238 -9.86 17.96 4.74
N VAL A 239 -10.23 18.78 5.72
CA VAL A 239 -11.35 18.49 6.63
C VAL A 239 -12.65 18.28 5.83
N LYS A 240 -12.93 19.15 4.83
CA LYS A 240 -14.11 18.99 3.94
C LYS A 240 -14.04 17.68 3.13
N ILE A 241 -12.84 17.25 2.73
CA ILE A 241 -12.64 15.94 2.09
C ILE A 241 -13.05 14.82 3.05
N GLY A 242 -12.58 14.89 4.30
CA GLY A 242 -12.96 13.92 5.33
C GLY A 242 -14.46 13.91 5.63
N GLU A 243 -15.11 15.06 5.64
CA GLU A 243 -16.57 15.15 5.80
C GLU A 243 -17.32 14.46 4.65
N ARG A 244 -16.85 14.61 3.41
CA ARG A 244 -17.42 13.86 2.26
C ARG A 244 -17.21 12.36 2.40
N ALA A 245 -16.00 11.94 2.77
CA ALA A 245 -15.69 10.53 3.00
C ALA A 245 -16.59 9.92 4.09
N ARG A 246 -16.80 10.63 5.21
CA ARG A 246 -17.72 10.23 6.28
C ARG A 246 -19.14 10.09 5.82
N ASN A 247 -19.64 11.06 5.05
CA ASN A 247 -21.00 11.02 4.53
C ASN A 247 -21.24 9.85 3.57
N GLU A 248 -20.22 9.47 2.79
CA GLU A 248 -20.34 8.37 1.82
C GLU A 248 -20.05 7.01 2.46
N LEU A 249 -18.91 6.88 3.14
CA LEU A 249 -18.39 5.59 3.62
C LEU A 249 -18.61 5.35 5.11
N GLY A 250 -19.03 6.38 5.85
CA GLY A 250 -19.18 6.34 7.30
C GLY A 250 -17.86 6.61 8.03
N ASP A 251 -17.93 6.71 9.35
CA ASP A 251 -16.80 6.80 10.25
C ASP A 251 -17.21 6.44 11.67
N ARG A 252 -16.67 5.35 12.19
CA ARG A 252 -16.96 4.88 13.55
C ARG A 252 -16.51 5.87 14.62
N LEU A 253 -15.42 6.62 14.40
CA LEU A 253 -14.91 7.59 15.36
C LEU A 253 -15.89 8.75 15.61
N THR A 254 -16.76 9.03 14.64
CA THR A 254 -17.78 10.09 14.71
C THR A 254 -19.19 9.53 14.79
N ASN A 255 -19.37 8.21 14.88
CA ASN A 255 -20.66 7.52 14.80
C ASN A 255 -21.47 7.88 13.54
N THR A 256 -20.77 8.16 12.44
CA THR A 256 -21.41 8.49 11.16
C THR A 256 -21.68 7.23 10.37
N ILE A 257 -22.93 7.02 9.95
CA ILE A 257 -23.31 5.95 9.01
C ILE A 257 -23.19 6.52 7.59
N GLY A 258 -22.43 5.87 6.73
CA GLY A 258 -22.24 6.28 5.34
C GLY A 258 -23.48 5.98 4.49
N LYS A 259 -23.82 6.90 3.58
CA LYS A 259 -24.94 6.73 2.65
C LYS A 259 -24.61 5.84 1.45
N GLY A 260 -23.34 5.68 1.14
CA GLY A 260 -22.82 4.86 0.04
C GLY A 260 -22.24 3.53 0.49
N VAL A 261 -22.51 3.11 1.73
CA VAL A 261 -22.12 1.79 2.23
C VAL A 261 -22.83 0.72 1.41
N ARG A 262 -22.07 -0.20 0.87
CA ARG A 262 -22.59 -1.30 0.05
C ARG A 262 -22.96 -2.48 0.93
N GLU A 263 -23.93 -3.24 0.50
CA GLU A 263 -24.24 -4.52 1.12
C GLU A 263 -23.04 -5.48 0.98
N ILE A 264 -22.88 -6.35 1.96
CA ILE A 264 -21.88 -7.43 1.90
C ILE A 264 -22.23 -8.38 0.74
N GLY A 265 -21.23 -8.82 -0.01
CA GLY A 265 -21.43 -9.88 -0.99
C GLY A 265 -21.92 -11.15 -0.29
N MET A 266 -23.07 -11.64 -0.70
CA MET A 266 -23.58 -12.94 -0.28
C MET A 266 -23.52 -13.91 -1.45
N ILE A 267 -23.26 -15.17 -1.16
CA ILE A 267 -23.37 -16.27 -2.12
C ILE A 267 -24.68 -16.94 -1.79
N ASP A 268 -25.59 -17.02 -2.77
CA ASP A 268 -26.84 -17.78 -2.68
C ASP A 268 -26.57 -19.30 -2.68
#